data_fb02e681e8737809a3b514b24509dcdd
#
_entry.id   fb02e681e8737809a3b514b24509dcdd
#
_cell.length_a   1.000
_cell.length_b   1.000
_cell.length_c   1.000
_cell.angle_alpha   90.00
_cell.angle_beta   90.00
_cell.angle_gamma   90.00
#
_symmetry.space_group_name_H-M   'P 1'
#
loop_
_entity.id
_entity.type
_entity.pdbx_description
1 polymer ?
#
loop_
_entity_poly.entity_id
_entity_poly.type
_entity_poly.pdbx_seq_one_letter_code
_entity_poly.pdbx_strand_id
1 'polypeptide(L)'
;MKPVVLDTSALLAYFFDEPGAEKVEEIINKATEADRPLFISAVNWAEVLYKMHRKYGKQGFETAQHFERTTAVEAVAVDRELAEAAAGIKEEHGLGLADAFAAALTKKHKNAELVTGDLEFKEVEKEIKINWLK
;
A
#
# COMPACT_ATOMS: atom_id res chain seq x y z
N MET A 1 -17.52 -2.09 7.71
CA MET A 1 -16.31 -1.23 7.73
C MET A 1 -15.60 -1.31 6.41
N LYS A 2 -15.07 -0.19 5.98
CA LYS A 2 -14.44 -0.11 4.67
C LYS A 2 -13.08 -0.79 4.67
N PRO A 3 -12.73 -1.50 3.59
CA PRO A 3 -11.38 -2.01 3.42
C PRO A 3 -10.38 -0.86 3.26
N VAL A 4 -9.15 -1.10 3.69
CA VAL A 4 -8.08 -0.11 3.58
C VAL A 4 -6.92 -0.73 2.81
N VAL A 5 -6.41 -0.02 1.82
CA VAL A 5 -5.26 -0.42 1.03
C VAL A 5 -4.12 0.55 1.29
N LEU A 6 -2.94 0.01 1.51
CA LEU A 6 -1.72 0.80 1.66
C LEU A 6 -0.91 0.70 0.37
N ASP A 7 -0.29 1.79 -0.04
CA ASP A 7 0.66 1.73 -1.13
C ASP A 7 2.09 1.66 -0.57
N THR A 8 3.07 1.60 -1.45
CA THR A 8 4.48 1.57 -1.06
C THR A 8 4.86 2.78 -0.20
N SER A 9 4.42 3.97 -0.61
CA SER A 9 4.81 5.20 0.09
C SER A 9 4.32 5.23 1.54
N ALA A 10 3.14 4.67 1.81
CA ALA A 10 2.59 4.64 3.16
C ALA A 10 3.46 3.80 4.09
N LEU A 11 3.80 2.58 3.67
CA LEU A 11 4.66 1.73 4.52
C LEU A 11 6.08 2.26 4.63
N LEU A 12 6.63 2.83 3.57
CA LEU A 12 7.97 3.40 3.65
C LEU A 12 8.00 4.64 4.56
N ALA A 13 6.94 5.46 4.56
CA ALA A 13 6.87 6.57 5.50
C ALA A 13 6.96 6.07 6.94
N TYR A 14 6.27 4.97 7.23
CA TYR A 14 6.31 4.36 8.55
C TYR A 14 7.70 3.80 8.88
N PHE A 15 8.28 2.99 7.99
CA PHE A 15 9.57 2.35 8.26
C PHE A 15 10.74 3.33 8.29
N PHE A 16 10.67 4.40 7.49
CA PHE A 16 11.76 5.38 7.39
C PHE A 16 11.53 6.61 8.27
N ASP A 17 10.46 6.60 9.08
CA ASP A 17 10.11 7.71 9.96
C ASP A 17 10.00 9.04 9.20
N GLU A 18 9.31 9.00 8.07
CA GLU A 18 9.08 10.17 7.24
C GLU A 18 7.77 10.86 7.62
N PRO A 19 7.48 12.06 7.07
CA PRO A 19 6.20 12.73 7.35
C PRO A 19 5.03 11.81 7.02
N GLY A 20 4.09 11.70 7.97
CA GLY A 20 2.95 10.78 7.85
C GLY A 20 3.14 9.47 8.61
N ALA A 21 4.34 9.21 9.13
CA ALA A 21 4.64 7.96 9.86
C ALA A 21 3.68 7.72 11.02
N GLU A 22 3.38 8.76 11.81
CA GLU A 22 2.49 8.62 12.96
C GLU A 22 1.08 8.23 12.55
N LYS A 23 0.59 8.81 11.46
CA LYS A 23 -0.75 8.50 10.96
C LYS A 23 -0.82 7.05 10.49
N VAL A 24 0.22 6.58 9.78
CA VAL A 24 0.28 5.18 9.34
C VAL A 24 0.35 4.25 10.53
N GLU A 25 1.17 4.57 11.52
CA GLU A 25 1.27 3.77 12.75
C GLU A 25 -0.08 3.63 13.43
N GLU A 26 -0.81 4.72 13.54
CA GLU A 26 -2.13 4.69 14.17
C GLU A 26 -3.09 3.79 13.40
N ILE A 27 -3.07 3.88 12.05
CA ILE A 27 -3.92 3.04 11.21
C ILE A 27 -3.57 1.57 11.41
N ILE A 28 -2.27 1.24 11.44
CA ILE A 28 -1.83 -0.14 11.63
C ILE A 28 -2.22 -0.67 13.00
N ASN A 29 -2.01 0.12 14.06
CA ASN A 29 -2.31 -0.32 15.41
C ASN A 29 -3.80 -0.55 15.61
N LYS A 30 -4.64 0.34 15.10
CA LYS A 30 -6.09 0.18 15.21
C LYS A 30 -6.57 -1.06 14.47
N ALA A 31 -6.05 -1.30 13.28
CA ALA A 31 -6.43 -2.46 12.49
C ALA A 31 -5.97 -3.76 13.17
N THR A 32 -4.76 -3.75 13.72
CA THR A 32 -4.21 -4.93 14.40
C THR A 32 -5.02 -5.25 15.66
N GLU A 33 -5.39 -4.24 16.45
CA GLU A 33 -6.22 -4.45 17.63
C GLU A 33 -7.61 -4.97 17.27
N ALA A 34 -8.16 -4.50 16.17
CA ALA A 34 -9.49 -4.91 15.71
C ALA A 34 -9.48 -6.20 14.90
N ASP A 35 -8.31 -6.79 14.70
CA ASP A 35 -8.11 -8.01 13.87
C ASP A 35 -8.73 -7.85 12.48
N ARG A 36 -8.44 -6.71 11.84
CA ARG A 36 -8.92 -6.42 10.48
C ARG A 36 -7.73 -6.14 9.56
N PRO A 37 -7.69 -6.81 8.38
CA PRO A 37 -6.52 -6.68 7.51
C PRO A 37 -6.41 -5.29 6.88
N LEU A 38 -5.17 -4.87 6.71
CA LEU A 38 -4.82 -3.75 5.86
C LEU A 38 -4.12 -4.36 4.65
N PHE A 39 -4.62 -4.10 3.46
CA PHE A 39 -4.12 -4.77 2.26
C PHE A 39 -3.01 -3.97 1.59
N ILE A 40 -2.01 -4.67 1.09
CA ILE A 40 -1.02 -4.09 0.19
C ILE A 40 -0.81 -5.10 -0.95
N SER A 41 -0.77 -4.63 -2.20
CA SER A 41 -0.55 -5.56 -3.30
C SER A 41 0.84 -6.17 -3.21
N ALA A 42 1.00 -7.41 -3.69
CA ALA A 42 2.30 -8.07 -3.70
C ALA A 42 3.34 -7.27 -4.50
N VAL A 43 2.93 -6.49 -5.51
CA VAL A 43 3.84 -5.62 -6.26
C VAL A 43 4.35 -4.49 -5.38
N ASN A 44 3.46 -3.82 -4.67
CA ASN A 44 3.86 -2.77 -3.73
C ASN A 44 4.69 -3.35 -2.59
N TRP A 45 4.35 -4.55 -2.14
CA TRP A 45 5.10 -5.22 -1.09
C TRP A 45 6.53 -5.53 -1.53
N ALA A 46 6.71 -6.00 -2.77
CA ALA A 46 8.04 -6.24 -3.32
C ALA A 46 8.87 -4.94 -3.33
N GLU A 47 8.24 -3.83 -3.64
CA GLU A 47 8.92 -2.55 -3.64
C GLU A 47 9.34 -2.14 -2.23
N VAL A 48 8.49 -2.34 -1.23
CA VAL A 48 8.84 -2.09 0.17
C VAL A 48 10.04 -2.94 0.57
N LEU A 49 9.99 -4.24 0.24
CA LEU A 49 11.07 -5.16 0.61
C LEU A 49 12.42 -4.76 0.02
N TYR A 50 12.46 -4.45 -1.27
CA TYR A 50 13.74 -4.13 -1.88
C TYR A 50 14.28 -2.78 -1.41
N LYS A 51 13.42 -1.82 -1.11
CA LYS A 51 13.87 -0.53 -0.58
C LYS A 51 14.35 -0.65 0.86
N MET A 52 13.73 -1.50 1.66
CA MET A 52 14.21 -1.82 3.00
C MET A 52 15.58 -2.49 2.95
N HIS A 53 15.74 -3.42 2.00
CA HIS A 53 17.01 -4.10 1.79
C HIS A 53 18.10 -3.11 1.37
N ARG A 54 17.76 -2.20 0.46
CA ARG A 54 18.69 -1.21 -0.03
C ARG A 54 19.20 -0.29 1.10
N LYS A 55 18.29 0.13 1.98
CA LYS A 55 18.61 1.09 3.03
C LYS A 55 19.28 0.44 4.25
N TYR A 56 18.80 -0.72 4.66
CA TYR A 56 19.23 -1.37 5.90
C TYR A 56 19.88 -2.72 5.72
N GLY A 57 20.07 -3.19 4.50
CA GLY A 57 20.63 -4.48 4.21
C GLY A 57 19.66 -5.62 4.47
N LYS A 58 20.19 -6.82 4.60
CA LYS A 58 19.37 -8.03 4.81
C LYS A 58 18.48 -7.92 6.03
N GLN A 59 18.97 -7.25 7.07
CA GLN A 59 18.21 -7.09 8.31
C GLN A 59 16.94 -6.27 8.07
N GLY A 60 17.00 -5.25 7.22
CA GLY A 60 15.81 -4.46 6.87
C GLY A 60 14.78 -5.31 6.14
N PHE A 61 15.24 -6.14 5.22
CA PHE A 61 14.37 -7.08 4.50
C PHE A 61 13.65 -7.99 5.49
N GLU A 62 14.39 -8.58 6.43
CA GLU A 62 13.81 -9.49 7.42
C GLU A 62 12.88 -8.78 8.40
N THR A 63 13.21 -7.54 8.75
CA THR A 63 12.34 -6.73 9.61
C THR A 63 10.98 -6.52 8.95
N ALA A 64 10.96 -6.17 7.67
CA ALA A 64 9.71 -5.98 6.94
C ALA A 64 8.90 -7.27 6.87
N GLN A 65 9.57 -8.41 6.61
CA GLN A 65 8.89 -9.71 6.57
C GLN A 65 8.24 -10.04 7.91
N HIS A 66 8.98 -9.82 9.00
CA HIS A 66 8.45 -10.08 10.35
C HIS A 66 7.25 -9.19 10.65
N PHE A 67 7.34 -7.92 10.25
CA PHE A 67 6.26 -6.95 10.44
C PHE A 67 4.97 -7.43 9.77
N GLU A 68 5.05 -7.90 8.54
CA GLU A 68 3.87 -8.38 7.81
C GLU A 68 3.23 -9.58 8.50
N ARG A 69 4.05 -10.46 9.10
CA ARG A 69 3.56 -11.64 9.80
C ARG A 69 2.96 -11.33 11.17
N THR A 70 3.31 -10.20 11.77
CA THR A 70 2.93 -9.89 13.16
C THR A 70 1.97 -8.71 13.30
N THR A 71 1.55 -8.09 12.18
CA THR A 71 0.59 -7.00 12.23
C THR A 71 -0.58 -7.30 11.29
N ALA A 72 -1.54 -6.39 11.24
CA ALA A 72 -2.69 -6.52 10.36
C ALA A 72 -2.37 -6.32 8.87
N VAL A 73 -1.15 -5.87 8.55
CA VAL A 73 -0.76 -5.67 7.16
C VAL A 73 -0.64 -7.01 6.45
N GLU A 74 -1.35 -7.15 5.34
CA GLU A 74 -1.41 -8.40 4.58
C GLU A 74 -1.08 -8.14 3.12
N ALA A 75 -0.01 -8.79 2.63
CA ALA A 75 0.35 -8.71 1.21
C ALA A 75 -0.61 -9.60 0.41
N VAL A 76 -1.25 -9.01 -0.59
CA VAL A 76 -2.27 -9.67 -1.41
C VAL A 76 -1.66 -10.14 -2.71
N ALA A 77 -1.83 -11.42 -3.03
CA ALA A 77 -1.31 -11.99 -4.27
C ALA A 77 -1.89 -11.28 -5.49
N VAL A 78 -1.07 -11.19 -6.53
CA VAL A 78 -1.50 -10.61 -7.80
C VAL A 78 -1.92 -11.74 -8.73
N ASP A 79 -3.20 -11.75 -9.09
CA ASP A 79 -3.70 -12.69 -10.07
C ASP A 79 -3.83 -12.00 -11.44
N ARG A 80 -4.30 -12.78 -12.43
CA ARG A 80 -4.46 -12.25 -13.79
C ARG A 80 -5.42 -11.07 -13.83
N GLU A 81 -6.53 -11.18 -13.13
CA GLU A 81 -7.56 -10.13 -13.11
C GLU A 81 -7.01 -8.81 -12.57
N LEU A 82 -6.28 -8.88 -11.47
CA LEU A 82 -5.69 -7.68 -10.89
C LEU A 82 -4.62 -7.09 -11.82
N ALA A 83 -3.82 -7.95 -12.46
CA ALA A 83 -2.80 -7.49 -13.39
C ALA A 83 -3.42 -6.74 -14.58
N GLU A 84 -4.52 -7.28 -15.12
CA GLU A 84 -5.20 -6.65 -16.24
C GLU A 84 -5.84 -5.32 -15.84
N ALA A 85 -6.44 -5.26 -14.65
CA ALA A 85 -7.02 -4.03 -14.13
C ALA A 85 -5.93 -2.96 -13.94
N ALA A 86 -4.78 -3.33 -13.38
CA ALA A 86 -3.67 -2.41 -13.19
C ALA A 86 -3.13 -1.89 -14.52
N ALA A 87 -3.02 -2.76 -15.52
CA ALA A 87 -2.56 -2.37 -16.85
C ALA A 87 -3.48 -1.31 -17.46
N GLY A 88 -4.79 -1.49 -17.32
CA GLY A 88 -5.77 -0.52 -17.80
C GLY A 88 -5.65 0.84 -17.11
N ILE A 89 -5.48 0.84 -15.81
CA ILE A 89 -5.33 2.07 -15.03
C ILE A 89 -4.04 2.80 -15.43
N LYS A 90 -2.95 2.05 -15.60
CA LYS A 90 -1.69 2.64 -16.02
C LYS A 90 -1.82 3.31 -17.37
N GLU A 91 -2.44 2.64 -18.33
CA GLU A 91 -2.59 3.18 -19.68
C GLU A 91 -3.48 4.42 -19.67
N GLU A 92 -4.58 4.39 -18.93
CA GLU A 92 -5.53 5.50 -18.91
C GLU A 92 -5.01 6.72 -18.17
N HIS A 93 -4.29 6.53 -17.07
CA HIS A 93 -3.91 7.63 -16.18
C HIS A 93 -2.41 7.93 -16.14
N GLY A 94 -1.57 7.11 -16.76
CA GLY A 94 -0.13 7.35 -16.78
C GLY A 94 0.58 7.13 -15.45
N LEU A 95 -0.03 6.39 -14.52
CA LEU A 95 0.62 6.09 -13.24
C LEU A 95 1.81 5.14 -13.44
N GLY A 96 2.75 5.17 -12.49
CA GLY A 96 3.77 4.13 -12.42
C GLY A 96 3.11 2.78 -12.20
N LEU A 97 3.79 1.70 -12.60
CA LEU A 97 3.17 0.37 -12.55
C LEU A 97 2.77 -0.04 -11.13
N ALA A 98 3.65 0.18 -10.15
CA ALA A 98 3.32 -0.17 -8.76
C ALA A 98 2.13 0.64 -8.26
N ASP A 99 2.06 1.92 -8.60
CA ASP A 99 0.93 2.78 -8.22
C ASP A 99 -0.36 2.28 -8.86
N ALA A 100 -0.28 1.83 -10.10
CA ALA A 100 -1.45 1.28 -10.79
C ALA A 100 -1.98 0.04 -10.07
N PHE A 101 -1.09 -0.80 -9.53
CA PHE A 101 -1.52 -1.96 -8.73
C PHE A 101 -2.22 -1.54 -7.44
N ALA A 102 -1.72 -0.51 -6.77
CA ALA A 102 -2.39 -0.03 -5.54
C ALA A 102 -3.77 0.52 -5.87
N ALA A 103 -3.90 1.29 -6.95
CA ALA A 103 -5.19 1.81 -7.38
C ALA A 103 -6.15 0.69 -7.77
N ALA A 104 -5.66 -0.30 -8.52
CA ALA A 104 -6.49 -1.43 -8.96
C ALA A 104 -7.00 -2.24 -7.76
N LEU A 105 -6.13 -2.49 -6.78
CA LEU A 105 -6.53 -3.22 -5.58
C LEU A 105 -7.61 -2.45 -4.81
N THR A 106 -7.47 -1.13 -4.74
CA THR A 106 -8.47 -0.29 -4.07
C THR A 106 -9.82 -0.36 -4.79
N LYS A 107 -9.80 -0.28 -6.13
CA LYS A 107 -11.05 -0.37 -6.91
C LYS A 107 -11.72 -1.74 -6.80
N LYS A 108 -10.93 -2.79 -6.61
CA LYS A 108 -11.47 -4.15 -6.49
C LYS A 108 -12.37 -4.31 -5.28
N HIS A 109 -12.07 -3.61 -4.20
CA HIS A 109 -12.84 -3.71 -2.96
C HIS A 109 -13.82 -2.55 -2.86
N LYS A 110 -15.11 -2.88 -2.78
CA LYS A 110 -16.18 -1.88 -2.69
C LYS A 110 -15.96 -0.99 -1.45
N ASN A 111 -16.06 0.31 -1.65
CA ASN A 111 -15.93 1.33 -0.58
C ASN A 111 -14.55 1.36 0.08
N ALA A 112 -13.53 0.78 -0.56
CA ALA A 112 -12.18 0.81 -0.02
C ALA A 112 -11.58 2.20 -0.12
N GLU A 113 -10.63 2.48 0.77
CA GLU A 113 -9.84 3.70 0.66
C GLU A 113 -8.36 3.34 0.53
N LEU A 114 -7.63 4.16 -0.19
CA LEU A 114 -6.18 4.04 -0.36
C LEU A 114 -5.50 5.04 0.57
N VAL A 115 -4.55 4.55 1.37
CA VAL A 115 -3.72 5.42 2.21
C VAL A 115 -2.40 5.65 1.47
N THR A 116 -2.10 6.90 1.17
CA THR A 116 -0.89 7.24 0.41
C THR A 116 -0.41 8.65 0.70
N GLY A 117 0.89 8.85 0.53
CA GLY A 117 1.50 10.18 0.51
C GLY A 117 1.94 10.61 -0.88
N ASP A 118 1.71 9.77 -1.90
CA ASP A 118 2.19 10.04 -3.26
C ASP A 118 1.15 10.85 -4.04
N LEU A 119 1.54 12.08 -4.40
CA LEU A 119 0.63 13.00 -5.10
C LEU A 119 0.27 12.56 -6.51
N GLU A 120 0.97 11.59 -7.10
CA GLU A 120 0.59 11.06 -8.40
C GLU A 120 -0.80 10.45 -8.38
N PHE A 121 -1.27 9.99 -7.23
CA PHE A 121 -2.62 9.44 -7.10
C PHE A 121 -3.73 10.45 -7.29
N LYS A 122 -3.42 11.73 -7.39
CA LYS A 122 -4.43 12.74 -7.76
C LYS A 122 -5.06 12.43 -9.10
N GLU A 123 -4.33 11.74 -9.98
CA GLU A 123 -4.84 11.36 -11.30
C GLU A 123 -6.06 10.45 -11.22
N VAL A 124 -6.24 9.74 -10.11
CA VAL A 124 -7.34 8.79 -9.94
C VAL A 124 -8.25 9.13 -8.76
N GLU A 125 -8.10 10.31 -8.16
CA GLU A 125 -8.87 10.64 -6.95
C GLU A 125 -10.37 10.76 -7.18
N LYS A 126 -10.81 10.89 -8.43
CA LYS A 126 -12.24 10.87 -8.76
C LYS A 126 -12.80 9.47 -8.84
N GLU A 127 -11.94 8.46 -8.97
CA GLU A 127 -12.36 7.08 -9.15
C GLU A 127 -12.21 6.24 -7.90
N ILE A 128 -11.31 6.63 -6.98
CA ILE A 128 -11.09 5.91 -5.73
C ILE A 128 -11.02 6.90 -4.58
N LYS A 129 -11.39 6.43 -3.40
CA LYS A 129 -11.28 7.25 -2.20
C LYS A 129 -9.86 7.22 -1.68
N ILE A 130 -9.29 8.37 -1.41
CA ILE A 130 -7.90 8.49 -0.93
C ILE A 130 -7.89 9.13 0.45
N ASN A 131 -7.14 8.48 1.35
CA ASN A 131 -6.84 9.03 2.67
C ASN A 131 -5.39 9.52 2.60
N TRP A 132 -5.23 10.82 2.37
CA TRP A 132 -3.92 11.41 2.18
C TRP A 132 -3.14 11.48 3.49
N LEU A 133 -1.83 11.18 3.44
CA LEU A 133 -0.97 11.26 4.62
C LEU A 133 -0.63 12.70 5.01
N LYS A 134 -0.95 13.67 4.16
CA LYS A 134 -0.71 15.08 4.46
C LYS A 134 -1.97 15.87 4.30
#